data_da32a65604e81488211f9fa8daf8d5d3
#
_entry.id   da32a65604e81488211f9fa8daf8d5d3
#
_cell.length_a   1.000
_cell.length_b   1.000
_cell.length_c   1.000
_cell.angle_alpha   90.00
_cell.angle_beta   90.00
_cell.angle_gamma   90.00
#
_symmetry.space_group_name_H-M   'P 1'
#
loop_
_entity.id
_entity.type
_entity.pdbx_description
1 polymer ?
#
loop_
_entity_poly.entity_id
_entity_poly.type
_entity_poly.pdbx_seq_one_letter_code
_entity_poly.pdbx_strand_id
1 'polypeptide(L)'
;MAFARLPAIVAIALAAAQSAYAAAAARPVTCPSGHTTANAACCALFPVVDLLQDQLFDGAECGEEAHSALRLSFHDAIGFSIHGGKGGGADGSILAFNKTETAFHANGGIDDITDGQFPIWQQTSLSAGDFVHLAAAVGTANCPGAPRLKFMFGRPAPKAPAPDLTIPEPTDSVTSILARFADAGFSPKEAIALLASHTVAAADVVDVTIPGTPFDSTPFTFDSQVFLEVLLKGKAFPGNGSQPGEVLSPLAGEMRLQSDFVLSQDPRTACFWQEMIDNQDFMMSQFKDAMAKLQVLGQDTRKLVDCSDVVPVPKPFTQKIKFPASFSKKDVQIACHALPFPNIATVAGPAPTIPPV
;
A
#
# COMPACT_ATOMS: atom_id res chain seq x y z
N MET A 1 -37.39 -28.51 74.15
CA MET A 1 -38.02 -28.76 72.83
C MET A 1 -37.80 -27.54 71.92
N ALA A 2 -36.85 -27.63 71.06
CA ALA A 2 -36.50 -26.53 70.12
C ALA A 2 -36.72 -27.06 68.71
N PHE A 3 -37.68 -26.50 68.04
CA PHE A 3 -37.91 -26.78 66.59
C PHE A 3 -37.04 -25.91 65.77
N ALA A 4 -36.07 -26.51 65.08
CA ALA A 4 -35.25 -25.86 64.01
C ALA A 4 -36.06 -25.79 62.71
N ARG A 5 -36.25 -24.58 62.17
CA ARG A 5 -36.81 -24.37 60.82
C ARG A 5 -35.65 -24.20 59.84
N LEU A 6 -35.53 -25.11 58.87
CA LEU A 6 -34.70 -24.92 57.71
C LEU A 6 -35.38 -23.96 56.69
N PRO A 7 -34.71 -23.00 56.11
CA PRO A 7 -35.24 -22.34 54.96
C PRO A 7 -34.83 -23.12 53.68
N ALA A 8 -35.79 -23.38 52.79
CA ALA A 8 -35.61 -23.96 51.52
C ALA A 8 -35.04 -22.86 50.57
N ILE A 9 -33.83 -23.07 50.05
CA ILE A 9 -33.24 -22.22 48.99
C ILE A 9 -33.77 -22.72 47.64
N VAL A 10 -34.65 -21.94 47.02
CA VAL A 10 -35.10 -22.17 45.65
C VAL A 10 -34.01 -21.57 44.72
N ALA A 11 -33.21 -22.42 44.10
CA ALA A 11 -32.29 -22.03 43.04
C ALA A 11 -33.05 -21.84 41.72
N ILE A 12 -33.31 -20.61 41.33
CA ILE A 12 -33.82 -20.28 40.00
C ILE A 12 -32.64 -20.33 39.04
N ALA A 13 -32.55 -21.41 38.26
CA ALA A 13 -31.61 -21.47 37.13
C ALA A 13 -32.17 -20.61 35.98
N LEU A 14 -31.64 -19.39 35.80
CA LEU A 14 -31.82 -18.62 34.56
C LEU A 14 -30.97 -19.27 33.46
N ALA A 15 -31.60 -20.05 32.60
CA ALA A 15 -31.03 -20.48 31.35
C ALA A 15 -31.02 -19.26 30.40
N ALA A 16 -29.89 -18.57 30.33
CA ALA A 16 -29.63 -17.59 29.29
C ALA A 16 -29.50 -18.33 27.96
N ALA A 17 -30.56 -18.35 27.17
CA ALA A 17 -30.49 -18.75 25.77
C ALA A 17 -29.69 -17.69 25.01
N GLN A 18 -28.38 -17.88 24.85
CA GLN A 18 -27.58 -17.14 23.90
C GLN A 18 -27.99 -17.60 22.51
N SER A 19 -28.85 -16.82 21.86
CA SER A 19 -29.13 -16.95 20.46
C SER A 19 -27.84 -16.53 19.70
N ALA A 20 -26.99 -17.50 19.41
CA ALA A 20 -25.93 -17.34 18.44
C ALA A 20 -26.59 -17.14 17.07
N TYR A 21 -26.76 -15.91 16.65
CA TYR A 21 -26.97 -15.59 15.26
C TYR A 21 -25.65 -15.91 14.55
N ALA A 22 -25.47 -17.18 14.17
CA ALA A 22 -24.53 -17.53 13.12
C ALA A 22 -25.04 -16.80 11.87
N ALA A 23 -24.38 -15.72 11.48
CA ALA A 23 -24.58 -15.13 10.15
C ALA A 23 -24.37 -16.28 9.16
N ALA A 24 -25.44 -16.74 8.53
CA ALA A 24 -25.36 -17.76 7.51
C ALA A 24 -24.40 -17.22 6.45
N ALA A 25 -23.23 -17.85 6.31
CA ALA A 25 -22.29 -17.49 5.25
C ALA A 25 -23.06 -17.51 3.94
N ALA A 26 -23.15 -16.36 3.28
CA ALA A 26 -23.85 -16.25 2.02
C ALA A 26 -23.27 -17.32 1.07
N ARG A 27 -24.16 -18.08 0.41
CA ARG A 27 -23.69 -19.12 -0.53
C ARG A 27 -22.98 -18.41 -1.67
N PRO A 28 -21.78 -18.87 -2.06
CA PRO A 28 -21.08 -18.30 -3.20
C PRO A 28 -21.97 -18.28 -4.45
N VAL A 29 -21.92 -17.19 -5.17
CA VAL A 29 -22.61 -17.01 -6.46
C VAL A 29 -21.67 -17.44 -7.58
N THR A 30 -22.14 -18.26 -8.51
CA THR A 30 -21.38 -18.57 -9.73
C THR A 30 -21.70 -17.51 -10.78
N CYS A 31 -20.66 -16.83 -11.25
CA CYS A 31 -20.77 -15.79 -12.28
C CYS A 31 -20.88 -16.40 -13.69
N PRO A 32 -21.37 -15.63 -14.70
CA PRO A 32 -21.38 -16.08 -16.10
C PRO A 32 -19.99 -16.45 -16.63
N SER A 33 -18.92 -15.87 -16.10
CA SER A 33 -17.52 -16.19 -16.41
C SER A 33 -17.03 -17.54 -15.81
N GLY A 34 -17.86 -18.22 -15.02
CA GLY A 34 -17.50 -19.45 -14.32
C GLY A 34 -16.83 -19.23 -12.96
N HIS A 35 -16.40 -18.03 -12.64
CA HIS A 35 -15.84 -17.68 -11.32
C HIS A 35 -16.92 -17.70 -10.23
N THR A 36 -16.49 -17.78 -8.98
CA THR A 36 -17.36 -17.71 -7.80
C THR A 36 -17.01 -16.52 -6.94
N THR A 37 -18.02 -15.85 -6.37
CA THR A 37 -17.88 -14.71 -5.48
C THR A 37 -18.94 -14.73 -4.39
N ALA A 38 -18.68 -14.06 -3.28
CA ALA A 38 -19.63 -13.92 -2.19
C ALA A 38 -20.85 -13.02 -2.55
N ASN A 39 -20.67 -12.11 -3.53
CA ASN A 39 -21.73 -11.17 -3.93
C ASN A 39 -21.86 -11.09 -5.44
N ALA A 40 -23.09 -11.26 -5.96
CA ALA A 40 -23.39 -11.22 -7.39
C ALA A 40 -22.94 -9.92 -8.09
N ALA A 41 -22.94 -8.78 -7.39
CA ALA A 41 -22.44 -7.51 -7.95
C ALA A 41 -20.96 -7.58 -8.36
N CYS A 42 -20.16 -8.41 -7.69
CA CYS A 42 -18.74 -8.59 -7.98
C CYS A 42 -18.47 -9.37 -9.27
N CYS A 43 -19.48 -10.05 -9.82
CA CYS A 43 -19.32 -10.81 -11.07
C CYS A 43 -18.90 -9.92 -12.25
N ALA A 44 -19.31 -8.66 -12.26
CA ALA A 44 -18.93 -7.70 -13.31
C ALA A 44 -17.44 -7.35 -13.33
N LEU A 45 -16.71 -7.66 -12.26
CA LEU A 45 -15.30 -7.29 -12.08
C LEU A 45 -14.33 -8.33 -12.68
N PHE A 46 -14.70 -9.62 -12.76
CA PHE A 46 -13.80 -10.63 -13.30
C PHE A 46 -13.32 -10.33 -14.74
N PRO A 47 -14.20 -9.95 -15.69
CA PRO A 47 -13.73 -9.55 -17.01
C PRO A 47 -12.79 -8.32 -16.99
N VAL A 48 -12.95 -7.41 -16.01
CA VAL A 48 -12.07 -6.26 -15.87
C VAL A 48 -10.72 -6.67 -15.28
N VAL A 49 -10.70 -7.62 -14.35
CA VAL A 49 -9.44 -8.22 -13.84
C VAL A 49 -8.66 -8.88 -14.98
N ASP A 50 -9.34 -9.68 -15.84
CA ASP A 50 -8.71 -10.30 -16.99
C ASP A 50 -8.14 -9.25 -17.96
N LEU A 51 -8.93 -8.18 -18.23
CA LEU A 51 -8.52 -7.07 -19.09
C LEU A 51 -7.30 -6.32 -18.55
N LEU A 52 -7.25 -6.07 -17.23
CA LEU A 52 -6.09 -5.46 -16.56
C LEU A 52 -4.85 -6.34 -16.67
N GLN A 53 -4.99 -7.65 -16.44
CA GLN A 53 -3.85 -8.57 -16.54
C GLN A 53 -3.30 -8.69 -17.97
N ASP A 54 -4.18 -8.65 -18.97
CA ASP A 54 -3.81 -8.80 -20.37
C ASP A 54 -3.26 -7.50 -20.99
N GLN A 55 -3.89 -6.35 -20.70
CA GLN A 55 -3.60 -5.10 -21.40
C GLN A 55 -2.75 -4.09 -20.60
N LEU A 56 -2.64 -4.29 -19.27
CA LEU A 56 -1.89 -3.37 -18.41
C LEU A 56 -0.70 -4.07 -17.72
N PHE A 57 -0.83 -5.31 -17.29
CA PHE A 57 0.15 -5.97 -16.42
C PHE A 57 0.90 -7.12 -17.13
N ASP A 58 1.02 -7.10 -18.44
CA ASP A 58 1.82 -8.04 -19.27
C ASP A 58 1.66 -9.53 -18.88
N GLY A 59 0.41 -9.94 -18.60
CA GLY A 59 0.13 -11.33 -18.20
C GLY A 59 0.39 -11.59 -16.71
N ALA A 60 0.15 -10.62 -15.84
CA ALA A 60 0.29 -10.68 -14.39
C ALA A 60 1.76 -10.55 -13.90
N GLU A 61 2.51 -9.66 -14.49
CA GLU A 61 3.84 -9.31 -14.00
C GLU A 61 3.78 -8.32 -12.83
N CYS A 62 4.76 -8.39 -11.94
CA CYS A 62 5.07 -7.37 -10.96
C CYS A 62 6.09 -6.40 -11.57
N GLY A 63 5.66 -5.68 -12.61
CA GLY A 63 6.46 -4.72 -13.36
C GLY A 63 6.09 -3.28 -13.05
N GLU A 64 6.57 -2.38 -13.87
CA GLU A 64 6.41 -0.93 -13.72
C GLU A 64 4.93 -0.51 -13.62
N GLU A 65 4.04 -1.07 -14.45
CA GLU A 65 2.62 -0.73 -14.44
C GLU A 65 1.93 -1.19 -13.14
N ALA A 66 2.37 -2.31 -12.55
CA ALA A 66 1.85 -2.77 -11.26
C ALA A 66 2.29 -1.83 -10.12
N HIS A 67 3.56 -1.39 -10.14
CA HIS A 67 4.11 -0.42 -9.19
C HIS A 67 3.41 0.93 -9.32
N SER A 68 3.29 1.42 -10.54
CA SER A 68 2.66 2.71 -10.84
C SER A 68 1.16 2.71 -10.56
N ALA A 69 0.44 1.60 -10.80
CA ALA A 69 -0.97 1.47 -10.43
C ALA A 69 -1.18 1.54 -8.90
N LEU A 70 -0.28 0.93 -8.12
CA LEU A 70 -0.30 1.05 -6.67
C LEU A 70 -0.07 2.50 -6.23
N ARG A 71 0.96 3.17 -6.78
CA ARG A 71 1.25 4.58 -6.54
C ARG A 71 0.06 5.47 -6.90
N LEU A 72 -0.56 5.26 -8.07
CA LEU A 72 -1.72 6.03 -8.53
C LEU A 72 -2.87 6.00 -7.51
N SER A 73 -3.15 4.84 -6.91
CA SER A 73 -4.22 4.73 -5.90
C SER A 73 -3.98 5.55 -4.64
N PHE A 74 -2.72 5.74 -4.25
CA PHE A 74 -2.34 6.64 -3.16
C PHE A 74 -2.51 8.10 -3.58
N HIS A 75 -2.03 8.48 -4.76
CA HIS A 75 -2.13 9.84 -5.29
C HIS A 75 -3.59 10.26 -5.52
N ASP A 76 -4.48 9.34 -5.89
CA ASP A 76 -5.92 9.59 -5.97
C ASP A 76 -6.51 9.91 -4.59
N ALA A 77 -6.20 9.08 -3.60
CA ALA A 77 -6.92 9.09 -2.33
C ALA A 77 -6.42 10.11 -1.31
N ILE A 78 -5.08 10.33 -1.23
CA ILE A 78 -4.48 11.06 -0.10
C ILE A 78 -4.85 12.55 -0.06
N GLY A 79 -5.30 13.12 -1.17
CA GLY A 79 -5.79 14.50 -1.23
C GLY A 79 -7.04 14.79 -0.39
N PHE A 80 -7.64 13.78 0.22
CA PHE A 80 -8.79 13.90 1.10
C PHE A 80 -8.46 14.58 2.44
N SER A 81 -9.45 15.27 3.04
CA SER A 81 -9.37 15.81 4.40
C SER A 81 -10.60 15.41 5.21
N ILE A 82 -10.37 14.86 6.41
CA ILE A 82 -11.45 14.57 7.37
C ILE A 82 -12.15 15.86 7.87
N HIS A 83 -11.53 17.02 7.64
CA HIS A 83 -12.08 18.34 7.97
C HIS A 83 -12.86 18.95 6.81
N GLY A 84 -12.88 18.31 5.63
CA GLY A 84 -13.53 18.78 4.42
C GLY A 84 -12.73 19.83 3.63
N GLY A 85 -13.25 20.21 2.47
CA GLY A 85 -12.70 21.31 1.67
C GLY A 85 -11.48 20.97 0.80
N LYS A 86 -11.13 19.67 0.66
CA LYS A 86 -10.07 19.15 -0.23
C LYS A 86 -10.63 18.13 -1.21
N GLY A 87 -9.79 17.23 -1.76
CA GLY A 87 -10.17 16.23 -2.75
C GLY A 87 -11.26 15.26 -2.28
N GLY A 88 -11.86 14.55 -3.23
CA GLY A 88 -12.94 13.59 -2.99
C GLY A 88 -12.49 12.29 -2.33
N GLY A 89 -11.19 12.07 -2.21
CA GLY A 89 -10.60 10.84 -1.68
C GLY A 89 -10.45 9.79 -2.76
N ALA A 90 -10.72 8.54 -2.43
CA ALA A 90 -10.60 7.42 -3.33
C ALA A 90 -11.76 7.39 -4.36
N ASP A 91 -11.82 8.39 -5.24
CA ASP A 91 -12.92 8.55 -6.21
C ASP A 91 -12.49 8.48 -7.68
N GLY A 92 -11.18 8.38 -7.95
CA GLY A 92 -10.62 8.28 -9.29
C GLY A 92 -10.54 9.61 -10.02
N SER A 93 -10.54 10.73 -9.29
CA SER A 93 -10.43 12.05 -9.90
C SER A 93 -9.17 12.19 -10.73
N ILE A 94 -8.06 11.63 -10.28
CA ILE A 94 -6.78 11.67 -10.99
C ILE A 94 -6.80 10.98 -12.37
N LEU A 95 -7.66 9.99 -12.57
CA LEU A 95 -7.88 9.35 -13.87
C LEU A 95 -8.92 10.10 -14.70
N ALA A 96 -10.02 10.52 -14.08
CA ALA A 96 -11.11 11.20 -14.76
C ALA A 96 -10.75 12.63 -15.22
N PHE A 97 -9.90 13.31 -14.45
CA PHE A 97 -9.40 14.65 -14.72
C PHE A 97 -7.87 14.65 -14.94
N ASN A 98 -7.35 13.59 -15.56
CA ASN A 98 -5.91 13.36 -15.71
C ASN A 98 -5.17 14.59 -16.24
N LYS A 99 -5.67 15.26 -17.27
CA LYS A 99 -5.05 16.48 -17.85
C LYS A 99 -4.85 17.62 -16.85
N THR A 100 -5.58 17.63 -15.76
CA THR A 100 -5.45 18.64 -14.70
C THR A 100 -4.51 18.14 -13.61
N GLU A 101 -4.77 16.94 -13.09
CA GLU A 101 -4.08 16.44 -11.90
C GLU A 101 -2.66 15.96 -12.21
N THR A 102 -2.40 15.38 -13.38
CA THR A 102 -1.03 14.97 -13.77
C THR A 102 -0.10 16.18 -13.99
N ALA A 103 -0.65 17.39 -14.19
CA ALA A 103 0.14 18.60 -14.28
C ALA A 103 0.64 19.13 -12.91
N PHE A 104 0.17 18.59 -11.79
CA PHE A 104 0.64 18.99 -10.47
C PHE A 104 2.03 18.41 -10.18
N HIS A 105 2.90 19.21 -9.53
CA HIS A 105 4.29 18.83 -9.29
C HIS A 105 4.44 17.48 -8.56
N ALA A 106 3.64 17.25 -7.53
CA ALA A 106 3.68 16.00 -6.77
C ALA A 106 3.21 14.76 -7.58
N ASN A 107 2.55 14.98 -8.73
CA ASN A 107 2.07 13.93 -9.64
C ASN A 107 3.02 13.69 -10.82
N GLY A 108 4.25 14.17 -10.76
CA GLY A 108 5.24 13.91 -11.81
C GLY A 108 5.38 12.40 -12.07
N GLY A 109 5.35 11.99 -13.36
CA GLY A 109 5.41 10.59 -13.82
C GLY A 109 4.11 9.78 -13.58
N ILE A 110 3.04 10.38 -13.07
CA ILE A 110 1.72 9.73 -12.96
C ILE A 110 0.99 9.68 -14.31
N ASP A 111 1.36 10.54 -15.23
CA ASP A 111 0.80 10.58 -16.57
C ASP A 111 1.00 9.26 -17.32
N ASP A 112 2.14 8.60 -17.19
CA ASP A 112 2.40 7.31 -17.85
C ASP A 112 1.35 6.26 -17.48
N ILE A 113 1.10 6.05 -16.19
CA ILE A 113 0.11 5.06 -15.75
C ILE A 113 -1.34 5.52 -16.01
N THR A 114 -1.64 6.81 -15.96
CA THR A 114 -2.98 7.29 -16.31
C THR A 114 -3.25 7.14 -17.80
N ASP A 115 -2.25 7.37 -18.66
CA ASP A 115 -2.35 7.16 -20.11
C ASP A 115 -2.51 5.68 -20.47
N GLY A 116 -1.86 4.77 -19.72
CA GLY A 116 -2.07 3.32 -19.83
C GLY A 116 -3.45 2.89 -19.37
N GLN A 117 -3.92 3.38 -18.22
CA GLN A 117 -5.20 3.00 -17.63
C GLN A 117 -6.43 3.61 -18.36
N PHE A 118 -6.32 4.84 -18.88
CA PHE A 118 -7.45 5.56 -19.44
C PHE A 118 -8.15 4.80 -20.60
N PRO A 119 -7.45 4.30 -21.63
CA PRO A 119 -8.09 3.56 -22.73
C PRO A 119 -8.71 2.23 -22.27
N ILE A 120 -8.16 1.60 -21.23
CA ILE A 120 -8.71 0.36 -20.69
C ILE A 120 -9.98 0.67 -19.87
N TRP A 121 -9.94 1.71 -19.03
CA TRP A 121 -11.11 2.17 -18.30
C TRP A 121 -12.30 2.48 -19.19
N GLN A 122 -12.06 3.15 -20.33
CA GLN A 122 -13.12 3.47 -21.32
C GLN A 122 -13.81 2.23 -21.93
N GLN A 123 -13.21 1.05 -21.82
CA GLN A 123 -13.79 -0.22 -22.24
C GLN A 123 -14.69 -0.84 -21.16
N THR A 124 -14.73 -0.26 -19.96
CA THR A 124 -15.49 -0.76 -18.81
C THR A 124 -16.69 0.13 -18.48
N SER A 125 -17.58 -0.37 -17.63
CA SER A 125 -18.68 0.41 -17.05
C SER A 125 -18.36 0.89 -15.63
N LEU A 126 -17.11 0.76 -15.17
CA LEU A 126 -16.70 1.12 -13.81
C LEU A 126 -16.60 2.65 -13.66
N SER A 127 -16.85 3.15 -12.46
CA SER A 127 -16.42 4.49 -12.10
C SER A 127 -14.88 4.56 -12.14
N ALA A 128 -14.33 5.76 -12.35
CA ALA A 128 -12.88 5.94 -12.34
C ALA A 128 -12.25 5.46 -11.02
N GLY A 129 -12.89 5.76 -9.87
CA GLY A 129 -12.42 5.30 -8.57
C GLY A 129 -12.44 3.78 -8.40
N ASP A 130 -13.50 3.10 -8.87
CA ASP A 130 -13.52 1.64 -8.83
C ASP A 130 -12.43 1.06 -9.72
N PHE A 131 -12.17 1.66 -10.88
CA PHE A 131 -11.15 1.19 -11.81
C PHE A 131 -9.73 1.37 -11.23
N VAL A 132 -9.37 2.57 -10.78
CA VAL A 132 -8.04 2.88 -10.20
C VAL A 132 -7.72 1.96 -9.01
N HIS A 133 -8.67 1.81 -8.08
CA HIS A 133 -8.44 1.00 -6.88
C HIS A 133 -8.50 -0.51 -7.16
N LEU A 134 -9.24 -0.96 -8.17
CA LEU A 134 -9.17 -2.35 -8.63
C LEU A 134 -7.82 -2.64 -9.30
N ALA A 135 -7.36 -1.76 -10.19
CA ALA A 135 -6.07 -1.89 -10.85
C ALA A 135 -4.91 -1.97 -9.83
N ALA A 136 -4.92 -1.09 -8.82
CA ALA A 136 -3.95 -1.13 -7.74
C ALA A 136 -3.97 -2.45 -6.96
N ALA A 137 -5.16 -2.97 -6.63
CA ALA A 137 -5.28 -4.22 -5.90
C ALA A 137 -4.82 -5.43 -6.74
N VAL A 138 -5.14 -5.44 -8.04
CA VAL A 138 -4.73 -6.50 -8.98
C VAL A 138 -3.23 -6.44 -9.26
N GLY A 139 -2.68 -5.25 -9.57
CA GLY A 139 -1.24 -5.06 -9.79
C GLY A 139 -0.41 -5.45 -8.57
N THR A 140 -0.82 -5.02 -7.38
CA THR A 140 -0.15 -5.43 -6.12
C THR A 140 -0.17 -6.96 -5.95
N ALA A 141 -1.28 -7.64 -6.31
CA ALA A 141 -1.39 -9.09 -6.19
C ALA A 141 -0.45 -9.86 -7.14
N ASN A 142 0.06 -9.23 -8.20
CA ASN A 142 1.05 -9.82 -9.09
C ASN A 142 2.42 -9.94 -8.44
N CYS A 143 2.72 -9.11 -7.43
CA CYS A 143 4.00 -9.10 -6.74
C CYS A 143 4.08 -10.25 -5.72
N PRO A 144 5.07 -11.17 -5.82
CA PRO A 144 5.27 -12.20 -4.83
C PRO A 144 5.47 -11.61 -3.44
N GLY A 145 4.80 -12.17 -2.43
CA GLY A 145 4.87 -11.68 -1.05
C GLY A 145 3.89 -10.57 -0.70
N ALA A 146 3.17 -10.01 -1.66
CA ALA A 146 2.15 -9.02 -1.38
C ALA A 146 0.95 -9.62 -0.61
N PRO A 147 0.27 -8.83 0.24
CA PRO A 147 -1.01 -9.26 0.79
C PRO A 147 -2.09 -9.17 -0.30
N ARG A 148 -3.08 -10.05 -0.23
CA ARG A 148 -4.33 -9.85 -0.99
C ARG A 148 -5.05 -8.65 -0.42
N LEU A 149 -5.09 -7.54 -1.17
CA LEU A 149 -5.73 -6.31 -0.73
C LEU A 149 -7.25 -6.45 -0.69
N LYS A 150 -7.90 -5.66 0.17
CA LYS A 150 -9.35 -5.48 0.12
C LYS A 150 -9.72 -4.62 -1.07
N PHE A 151 -10.90 -4.90 -1.63
CA PHE A 151 -11.50 -4.06 -2.67
C PHE A 151 -12.98 -3.86 -2.40
N MET A 152 -13.35 -2.59 -2.21
CA MET A 152 -14.74 -2.17 -2.04
C MET A 152 -15.25 -1.57 -3.35
N PHE A 153 -16.36 -2.08 -3.88
CA PHE A 153 -16.95 -1.75 -5.17
C PHE A 153 -18.19 -0.87 -5.03
N GLY A 154 -18.38 0.07 -5.96
CA GLY A 154 -19.59 0.91 -6.06
C GLY A 154 -19.34 2.39 -5.76
N ARG A 155 -18.13 2.90 -5.98
CA ARG A 155 -17.80 4.32 -5.84
C ARG A 155 -18.56 5.15 -6.87
N PRO A 156 -19.08 6.34 -6.48
CA PRO A 156 -19.66 7.27 -7.46
C PRO A 156 -18.55 7.88 -8.33
N ALA A 157 -18.95 8.43 -9.47
CA ALA A 157 -18.04 9.21 -10.29
C ALA A 157 -17.52 10.45 -9.54
N PRO A 158 -16.23 10.84 -9.73
CA PRO A 158 -15.67 12.03 -9.13
C PRO A 158 -16.36 13.29 -9.64
N LYS A 159 -16.43 14.32 -8.79
CA LYS A 159 -17.17 15.56 -9.11
C LYS A 159 -16.26 16.67 -9.64
N ALA A 160 -14.99 16.65 -9.26
CA ALA A 160 -14.00 17.65 -9.60
C ALA A 160 -12.59 17.05 -9.40
N PRO A 161 -11.56 17.64 -10.03
CA PRO A 161 -10.18 17.26 -9.75
C PRO A 161 -9.85 17.54 -8.28
N ALA A 162 -8.95 16.74 -7.70
CA ALA A 162 -8.37 17.03 -6.40
C ALA A 162 -7.55 18.33 -6.47
N PRO A 163 -7.50 19.13 -5.39
CA PRO A 163 -6.68 20.34 -5.40
C PRO A 163 -5.19 20.00 -5.32
N ASP A 164 -4.36 20.84 -5.93
CA ASP A 164 -2.90 20.77 -5.85
C ASP A 164 -2.40 20.91 -4.40
N LEU A 165 -1.13 20.55 -4.16
CA LEU A 165 -0.43 20.66 -2.87
C LEU A 165 -1.07 19.81 -1.75
N THR A 166 -1.71 18.71 -2.10
CA THR A 166 -2.34 17.80 -1.13
C THR A 166 -1.60 16.46 -1.00
N ILE A 167 -0.58 16.22 -1.80
CA ILE A 167 0.23 15.00 -1.79
C ILE A 167 1.59 15.33 -1.16
N PRO A 168 2.08 14.53 -0.19
CA PRO A 168 3.43 14.71 0.35
C PRO A 168 4.51 14.50 -0.72
N GLU A 169 5.54 15.33 -0.68
CA GLU A 169 6.68 15.22 -1.59
C GLU A 169 7.94 14.69 -0.90
N PRO A 170 8.90 14.12 -1.64
CA PRO A 170 10.15 13.59 -1.07
C PRO A 170 10.99 14.63 -0.33
N THR A 171 10.80 15.92 -0.61
CA THR A 171 11.49 17.05 0.04
C THR A 171 10.84 17.50 1.34
N ASP A 172 9.64 17.03 1.65
CA ASP A 172 8.88 17.47 2.81
C ASP A 172 9.53 17.07 4.14
N SER A 173 9.34 17.92 5.14
CA SER A 173 9.72 17.60 6.52
C SER A 173 8.81 16.48 7.08
N VAL A 174 9.33 15.67 8.01
CA VAL A 174 8.52 14.66 8.72
C VAL A 174 7.24 15.27 9.31
N THR A 175 7.32 16.48 9.85
CA THR A 175 6.15 17.14 10.44
C THR A 175 5.11 17.48 9.39
N SER A 176 5.50 17.96 8.20
CA SER A 176 4.61 18.22 7.07
C SER A 176 3.95 16.93 6.60
N ILE A 177 4.75 15.88 6.35
CA ILE A 177 4.27 14.56 5.92
C ILE A 177 3.23 14.02 6.91
N LEU A 178 3.59 13.91 8.19
CA LEU A 178 2.68 13.36 9.20
C LEU A 178 1.43 14.23 9.42
N ALA A 179 1.54 15.55 9.26
CA ALA A 179 0.37 16.44 9.31
C ALA A 179 -0.58 16.18 8.14
N ARG A 180 -0.06 15.96 6.91
CA ARG A 180 -0.87 15.62 5.75
C ARG A 180 -1.58 14.27 5.92
N PHE A 181 -0.87 13.26 6.39
CA PHE A 181 -1.47 11.97 6.71
C PHE A 181 -2.55 12.08 7.81
N ALA A 182 -2.30 12.85 8.87
CA ALA A 182 -3.28 13.09 9.93
C ALA A 182 -4.54 13.81 9.41
N ASP A 183 -4.39 14.77 8.50
CA ASP A 183 -5.51 15.49 7.87
C ASP A 183 -6.35 14.53 6.98
N ALA A 184 -5.74 13.49 6.40
CA ALA A 184 -6.46 12.40 5.73
C ALA A 184 -6.99 11.32 6.71
N GLY A 185 -6.70 11.47 8.01
CA GLY A 185 -7.16 10.56 9.06
C GLY A 185 -6.19 9.43 9.41
N PHE A 186 -4.96 9.42 8.89
CA PHE A 186 -3.96 8.39 9.17
C PHE A 186 -3.09 8.74 10.38
N SER A 187 -2.77 7.75 11.18
CA SER A 187 -1.75 7.81 12.23
C SER A 187 -0.33 7.72 11.64
N PRO A 188 0.71 8.12 12.40
CA PRO A 188 2.09 7.92 11.97
C PRO A 188 2.45 6.46 11.63
N LYS A 189 1.88 5.49 12.35
CA LYS A 189 2.09 4.06 12.06
C LYS A 189 1.46 3.64 10.73
N GLU A 190 0.24 4.08 10.46
CA GLU A 190 -0.42 3.81 9.18
C GLU A 190 0.30 4.49 8.01
N ALA A 191 0.89 5.67 8.21
CA ALA A 191 1.73 6.32 7.21
C ALA A 191 2.96 5.45 6.87
N ILE A 192 3.69 4.94 7.88
CA ILE A 192 4.82 4.02 7.66
C ILE A 192 4.36 2.69 7.05
N ALA A 193 3.18 2.19 7.43
CA ALA A 193 2.64 0.96 6.83
C ALA A 193 2.40 1.11 5.32
N LEU A 194 1.91 2.27 4.86
CA LEU A 194 1.73 2.55 3.43
C LEU A 194 3.05 2.59 2.67
N LEU A 195 4.15 3.02 3.30
CA LEU A 195 5.48 3.04 2.68
C LEU A 195 6.04 1.64 2.37
N ALA A 196 5.40 0.56 2.83
CA ALA A 196 5.74 -0.77 2.35
C ALA A 196 5.54 -0.92 0.82
N SER A 197 4.74 -0.06 0.19
CA SER A 197 4.65 0.03 -1.28
C SER A 197 6.00 0.36 -1.96
N HIS A 198 6.93 1.02 -1.25
CA HIS A 198 8.22 1.42 -1.81
C HIS A 198 9.16 0.24 -2.06
N THR A 199 8.88 -0.96 -1.56
CA THR A 199 9.64 -2.17 -1.93
C THR A 199 9.33 -2.65 -3.36
N VAL A 200 8.18 -2.26 -3.93
CA VAL A 200 7.79 -2.50 -5.32
C VAL A 200 7.56 -1.15 -6.01
N ALA A 201 8.62 -0.35 -6.10
CA ALA A 201 8.56 1.00 -6.64
C ALA A 201 9.92 1.45 -7.17
N ALA A 202 9.88 2.40 -8.10
CA ALA A 202 11.05 3.07 -8.67
C ALA A 202 10.77 4.57 -8.87
N ALA A 203 11.82 5.36 -9.07
CA ALA A 203 11.73 6.78 -9.34
C ALA A 203 12.10 7.09 -10.81
N ASP A 204 11.21 7.82 -11.49
CA ASP A 204 11.43 8.30 -12.86
C ASP A 204 11.78 9.78 -12.91
N VAL A 205 11.21 10.56 -11.97
CA VAL A 205 11.24 12.03 -12.03
C VAL A 205 12.03 12.70 -10.91
N VAL A 206 12.46 11.97 -9.88
CA VAL A 206 13.34 12.54 -8.83
C VAL A 206 14.70 12.89 -9.42
N ASP A 207 15.27 12.00 -10.23
CA ASP A 207 16.39 12.30 -11.13
C ASP A 207 16.06 11.78 -12.53
N VAL A 208 15.60 12.65 -13.41
CA VAL A 208 15.20 12.32 -14.79
C VAL A 208 16.31 11.76 -15.67
N THR A 209 17.58 11.79 -15.22
CA THR A 209 18.71 11.21 -15.95
C THR A 209 18.88 9.71 -15.73
N ILE A 210 18.19 9.15 -14.73
CA ILE A 210 18.22 7.75 -14.33
C ILE A 210 16.80 7.22 -14.01
N PRO A 211 15.86 7.30 -14.97
CA PRO A 211 14.50 6.80 -14.76
C PRO A 211 14.51 5.31 -14.43
N GLY A 212 13.47 4.84 -13.75
CA GLY A 212 13.33 3.45 -13.33
C GLY A 212 14.25 3.06 -12.16
N THR A 213 14.87 4.02 -11.45
CA THR A 213 15.76 3.69 -10.33
C THR A 213 14.97 3.20 -9.12
N PRO A 214 15.10 1.91 -8.72
CA PRO A 214 14.32 1.33 -7.62
C PRO A 214 14.74 1.84 -6.24
N PHE A 215 13.85 1.68 -5.26
CA PHE A 215 14.09 2.13 -3.88
C PHE A 215 14.70 1.05 -2.97
N ASP A 216 14.78 -0.20 -3.44
CA ASP A 216 15.52 -1.27 -2.80
C ASP A 216 16.09 -2.27 -3.83
N SER A 217 16.78 -3.30 -3.35
CA SER A 217 17.44 -4.28 -4.21
C SER A 217 16.52 -5.42 -4.69
N THR A 218 15.22 -5.40 -4.35
CA THR A 218 14.25 -6.45 -4.66
C THR A 218 12.95 -5.93 -5.30
N PRO A 219 13.00 -5.02 -6.30
CA PRO A 219 11.84 -4.24 -6.76
C PRO A 219 10.67 -5.07 -7.32
N PHE A 220 10.87 -6.34 -7.63
CA PHE A 220 9.83 -7.24 -8.15
C PHE A 220 9.25 -8.18 -7.07
N THR A 221 9.53 -7.91 -5.79
CA THR A 221 9.09 -8.73 -4.66
C THR A 221 8.58 -7.83 -3.54
N PHE A 222 7.36 -8.07 -3.09
CA PHE A 222 6.82 -7.32 -1.95
C PHE A 222 7.38 -7.90 -0.65
N ASP A 223 8.47 -7.32 -0.16
CA ASP A 223 9.17 -7.74 1.04
C ASP A 223 9.59 -6.57 1.92
N SER A 224 10.32 -6.83 2.99
CA SER A 224 10.75 -5.77 3.91
C SER A 224 12.16 -5.23 3.64
N GLN A 225 12.70 -5.46 2.44
CA GLN A 225 14.08 -5.05 2.09
C GLN A 225 14.24 -3.52 2.12
N VAL A 226 13.26 -2.76 1.63
CA VAL A 226 13.27 -1.29 1.67
C VAL A 226 13.47 -0.75 3.10
N PHE A 227 12.81 -1.36 4.09
CA PHE A 227 12.94 -0.92 5.49
C PHE A 227 14.34 -1.14 6.05
N LEU A 228 15.04 -2.17 5.57
CA LEU A 228 16.44 -2.43 5.90
C LEU A 228 17.38 -1.47 5.18
N GLU A 229 17.26 -1.35 3.86
CA GLU A 229 18.23 -0.62 3.02
C GLU A 229 18.17 0.88 3.25
N VAL A 230 16.99 1.45 3.49
CA VAL A 230 16.85 2.86 3.91
C VAL A 230 17.63 3.17 5.21
N LEU A 231 17.80 2.22 6.11
CA LEU A 231 18.60 2.42 7.34
C LEU A 231 20.11 2.23 7.12
N LEU A 232 20.57 1.73 5.98
CA LEU A 232 22.00 1.56 5.74
C LEU A 232 22.69 2.90 5.50
N LYS A 233 23.95 2.99 5.89
CA LYS A 233 24.78 4.16 5.60
C LYS A 233 24.90 4.37 4.11
N GLY A 234 24.49 5.55 3.64
CA GLY A 234 24.64 5.94 2.26
C GLY A 234 26.10 6.14 1.88
N LYS A 235 26.45 5.79 0.63
CA LYS A 235 27.81 5.86 0.09
C LYS A 235 27.92 6.77 -1.11
N ALA A 236 26.90 6.79 -1.98
CA ALA A 236 26.90 7.56 -3.21
C ALA A 236 25.45 7.86 -3.66
N PHE A 237 25.33 8.77 -4.60
CA PHE A 237 24.09 8.95 -5.34
C PHE A 237 24.05 7.99 -6.53
N PRO A 238 22.88 7.46 -6.93
CA PRO A 238 22.76 6.58 -8.09
C PRO A 238 23.01 7.33 -9.40
N GLY A 239 22.70 8.64 -9.46
CA GLY A 239 22.89 9.53 -10.61
C GLY A 239 24.14 10.42 -10.52
N ASN A 240 24.08 11.58 -11.18
CA ASN A 240 25.20 12.51 -11.32
C ASN A 240 25.41 13.45 -10.12
N GLY A 241 24.60 13.37 -9.11
CA GLY A 241 24.67 14.20 -7.93
C GLY A 241 23.35 14.21 -7.18
N SER A 242 23.29 14.91 -6.05
CA SER A 242 22.07 14.99 -5.27
C SER A 242 21.00 15.83 -5.96
N GLN A 243 19.82 15.24 -6.11
CA GLN A 243 18.61 15.94 -6.52
C GLN A 243 17.76 16.30 -5.28
N PRO A 244 16.91 17.33 -5.34
CA PRO A 244 15.95 17.58 -4.26
C PRO A 244 15.10 16.34 -3.99
N GLY A 245 14.98 15.94 -2.72
CA GLY A 245 14.22 14.74 -2.33
C GLY A 245 15.01 13.43 -2.32
N GLU A 246 16.30 13.47 -2.63
CA GLU A 246 17.22 12.34 -2.64
C GLU A 246 18.26 12.47 -1.53
N VAL A 247 18.70 11.36 -0.94
CA VAL A 247 19.85 11.28 -0.03
C VAL A 247 20.80 10.16 -0.49
N LEU A 248 22.06 10.18 -0.02
CA LEU A 248 23.05 9.15 -0.36
C LEU A 248 22.47 7.74 -0.21
N SER A 249 22.54 6.94 -1.23
CA SER A 249 22.07 5.55 -1.27
C SER A 249 23.15 4.58 -0.80
N PRO A 250 22.78 3.43 -0.20
CA PRO A 250 23.77 2.41 0.18
C PRO A 250 24.34 1.65 -1.01
N LEU A 251 23.52 1.42 -2.05
CA LEU A 251 23.88 0.64 -3.22
C LEU A 251 23.94 1.48 -4.51
N ALA A 252 24.77 1.10 -5.43
CA ALA A 252 24.78 1.68 -6.77
C ALA A 252 23.50 1.26 -7.53
N GLY A 253 22.86 2.20 -8.20
CA GLY A 253 21.62 1.96 -8.96
C GLY A 253 20.35 1.87 -8.10
N GLU A 254 20.43 2.17 -6.78
CA GLU A 254 19.30 2.29 -5.88
C GLU A 254 19.12 3.76 -5.49
N MET A 255 17.90 4.24 -5.45
CA MET A 255 17.56 5.58 -4.96
C MET A 255 17.00 5.53 -3.56
N ARG A 256 17.56 6.35 -2.67
CA ARG A 256 17.00 6.54 -1.32
C ARG A 256 16.32 7.89 -1.23
N LEU A 257 14.99 7.87 -1.04
CA LEU A 257 14.21 9.09 -0.85
C LEU A 257 14.54 9.77 0.48
N GLN A 258 14.63 11.09 0.47
CA GLN A 258 14.83 11.89 1.68
C GLN A 258 13.67 11.67 2.66
N SER A 259 12.42 11.63 2.18
CA SER A 259 11.23 11.39 3.00
C SER A 259 11.33 10.07 3.79
N ASP A 260 11.70 8.98 3.12
CA ASP A 260 11.82 7.67 3.75
C ASP A 260 12.93 7.66 4.80
N PHE A 261 14.08 8.24 4.45
CA PHE A 261 15.20 8.32 5.38
C PHE A 261 14.85 9.14 6.63
N VAL A 262 14.27 10.34 6.49
CA VAL A 262 13.95 11.15 7.68
C VAL A 262 12.81 10.55 8.51
N LEU A 263 11.84 9.87 7.89
CA LEU A 263 10.79 9.11 8.59
C LEU A 263 11.38 7.92 9.35
N SER A 264 12.38 7.23 8.80
CA SER A 264 13.07 6.13 9.47
C SER A 264 13.86 6.56 10.69
N GLN A 265 14.22 7.85 10.79
CA GLN A 265 15.04 8.42 11.88
C GLN A 265 14.23 9.21 12.92
N ASP A 266 12.96 9.60 12.60
CA ASP A 266 12.14 10.41 13.50
C ASP A 266 11.61 9.59 14.69
N PRO A 267 11.68 10.10 15.93
CA PRO A 267 11.24 9.36 17.12
C PRO A 267 9.76 8.95 17.12
N ARG A 268 8.92 9.60 16.29
CA ARG A 268 7.49 9.27 16.13
C ARG A 268 7.26 8.01 15.28
N THR A 269 8.23 7.62 14.44
CA THR A 269 8.08 6.59 13.40
C THR A 269 9.19 5.55 13.39
N ALA A 270 10.40 5.87 13.85
CA ALA A 270 11.59 5.02 13.76
C ALA A 270 11.41 3.61 14.35
N CYS A 271 10.71 3.47 15.48
CA CYS A 271 10.50 2.16 16.08
C CYS A 271 9.52 1.30 15.28
N PHE A 272 8.49 1.91 14.71
CA PHE A 272 7.56 1.19 13.84
C PHE A 272 8.20 0.83 12.49
N TRP A 273 9.05 1.72 11.95
CA TRP A 273 9.89 1.42 10.79
C TRP A 273 10.77 0.19 11.04
N GLN A 274 11.50 0.17 12.15
CA GLN A 274 12.36 -0.96 12.50
C GLN A 274 11.59 -2.27 12.74
N GLU A 275 10.35 -2.20 13.23
CA GLU A 275 9.49 -3.37 13.49
C GLU A 275 9.07 -4.08 12.20
N MET A 276 9.07 -3.39 11.05
CA MET A 276 8.81 -3.97 9.73
C MET A 276 9.95 -4.87 9.24
N ILE A 277 11.21 -4.62 9.69
CA ILE A 277 12.39 -5.31 9.20
C ILE A 277 12.36 -6.78 9.59
N ASP A 278 12.58 -7.70 8.62
CA ASP A 278 12.55 -9.17 8.79
C ASP A 278 11.25 -9.70 9.44
N ASN A 279 10.15 -8.97 9.25
CA ASN A 279 8.85 -9.27 9.84
C ASN A 279 7.74 -9.19 8.78
N GLN A 280 7.84 -10.08 7.78
CA GLN A 280 7.01 -10.09 6.57
C GLN A 280 5.51 -10.12 6.90
N ASP A 281 5.07 -11.00 7.78
CA ASP A 281 3.65 -11.14 8.12
C ASP A 281 3.09 -9.88 8.79
N PHE A 282 3.88 -9.27 9.66
CA PHE A 282 3.50 -8.01 10.30
C PHE A 282 3.40 -6.88 9.27
N MET A 283 4.42 -6.70 8.44
CA MET A 283 4.45 -5.69 7.38
C MET A 283 3.24 -5.85 6.44
N MET A 284 3.00 -7.05 5.93
CA MET A 284 1.84 -7.35 5.07
C MET A 284 0.52 -7.01 5.75
N SER A 285 0.37 -7.38 7.04
CA SER A 285 -0.85 -7.08 7.80
C SER A 285 -1.08 -5.58 7.95
N GLN A 286 -0.04 -4.83 8.35
CA GLN A 286 -0.13 -3.39 8.55
C GLN A 286 -0.40 -2.66 7.22
N PHE A 287 0.27 -3.04 6.14
CA PHE A 287 0.04 -2.50 4.80
C PHE A 287 -1.39 -2.77 4.33
N LYS A 288 -1.85 -4.03 4.44
CA LYS A 288 -3.21 -4.41 4.06
C LYS A 288 -4.28 -3.60 4.79
N ASP A 289 -4.10 -3.37 6.10
CA ASP A 289 -5.05 -2.60 6.91
C ASP A 289 -5.02 -1.10 6.53
N ALA A 290 -3.84 -0.55 6.29
CA ALA A 290 -3.68 0.84 5.84
C ALA A 290 -4.27 1.05 4.43
N MET A 291 -4.03 0.14 3.49
CA MET A 291 -4.63 0.17 2.14
C MET A 291 -6.15 -0.03 2.17
N ALA A 292 -6.67 -0.88 3.08
CA ALA A 292 -8.11 -1.05 3.25
C ALA A 292 -8.80 0.26 3.70
N LYS A 293 -8.11 1.09 4.46
CA LYS A 293 -8.56 2.42 4.85
C LYS A 293 -8.39 3.43 3.71
N LEU A 294 -7.25 3.42 3.03
CA LEU A 294 -6.94 4.33 1.92
C LEU A 294 -7.99 4.25 0.82
N GLN A 295 -8.31 3.05 0.36
CA GLN A 295 -9.22 2.82 -0.75
C GLN A 295 -10.66 3.30 -0.54
N VAL A 296 -11.04 3.66 0.69
CA VAL A 296 -12.39 4.14 1.02
C VAL A 296 -12.40 5.57 1.57
N LEU A 297 -11.29 6.29 1.49
CA LEU A 297 -11.25 7.69 1.90
C LEU A 297 -12.31 8.49 1.14
N GLY A 298 -13.08 9.29 1.86
CA GLY A 298 -14.14 10.13 1.29
C GLY A 298 -15.40 9.37 0.86
N GLN A 299 -15.42 8.03 0.96
CA GLN A 299 -16.53 7.21 0.49
C GLN A 299 -17.50 6.82 1.62
N ASP A 300 -18.79 6.72 1.30
CA ASP A 300 -19.81 6.12 2.20
C ASP A 300 -19.74 4.60 2.10
N THR A 301 -18.98 3.98 2.99
CA THR A 301 -18.73 2.52 2.99
C THR A 301 -20.00 1.67 3.09
N ARG A 302 -21.12 2.22 3.58
CA ARG A 302 -22.42 1.52 3.64
C ARG A 302 -23.03 1.29 2.27
N LYS A 303 -22.57 2.03 1.25
CA LYS A 303 -23.02 1.93 -0.14
C LYS A 303 -22.11 1.07 -1.00
N LEU A 304 -20.96 0.68 -0.46
CA LEU A 304 -19.97 -0.13 -1.15
C LEU A 304 -20.19 -1.61 -0.84
N VAL A 305 -19.81 -2.45 -1.78
CA VAL A 305 -19.85 -3.91 -1.68
C VAL A 305 -18.42 -4.44 -1.55
N ASP A 306 -18.17 -5.32 -0.59
CA ASP A 306 -16.89 -6.01 -0.49
C ASP A 306 -16.78 -7.04 -1.64
N CYS A 307 -15.87 -6.76 -2.56
CA CYS A 307 -15.53 -7.60 -3.70
C CYS A 307 -14.04 -8.04 -3.64
N SER A 308 -13.48 -8.13 -2.46
CA SER A 308 -12.06 -8.52 -2.27
C SER A 308 -11.74 -9.92 -2.84
N ASP A 309 -12.76 -10.75 -3.02
CA ASP A 309 -12.61 -12.10 -3.58
C ASP A 309 -12.41 -12.15 -5.12
N VAL A 310 -12.54 -11.02 -5.82
CA VAL A 310 -12.15 -10.92 -7.24
C VAL A 310 -10.66 -10.64 -7.43
N VAL A 311 -10.01 -10.05 -6.40
CA VAL A 311 -8.56 -9.77 -6.47
C VAL A 311 -7.80 -11.10 -6.52
N PRO A 312 -6.82 -11.27 -7.40
CA PRO A 312 -6.00 -12.49 -7.45
C PRO A 312 -5.32 -12.79 -6.10
N VAL A 313 -5.00 -14.06 -5.88
CA VAL A 313 -4.24 -14.46 -4.70
C VAL A 313 -2.75 -14.31 -5.01
N PRO A 314 -2.01 -13.45 -4.30
CA PRO A 314 -0.59 -13.25 -4.54
C PRO A 314 0.23 -14.53 -4.35
N LYS A 315 1.34 -14.66 -5.06
CA LYS A 315 2.31 -15.72 -4.83
C LYS A 315 2.96 -15.53 -3.46
N PRO A 316 3.13 -16.58 -2.64
CA PRO A 316 3.76 -16.45 -1.34
C PRO A 316 5.24 -16.06 -1.48
N PHE A 317 5.73 -15.22 -0.57
CA PHE A 317 7.16 -14.97 -0.42
C PHE A 317 7.76 -16.03 0.52
N THR A 318 8.81 -16.69 0.07
CA THR A 318 9.44 -17.79 0.82
C THR A 318 10.87 -17.49 1.25
N GLN A 319 11.44 -16.38 0.80
CA GLN A 319 12.79 -15.94 1.15
C GLN A 319 12.77 -15.00 2.34
N LYS A 320 13.93 -14.87 3.00
CA LYS A 320 14.15 -13.86 4.02
C LYS A 320 14.98 -12.74 3.44
N ILE A 321 14.70 -11.50 3.88
CA ILE A 321 15.57 -10.37 3.56
C ILE A 321 16.99 -10.59 4.09
N LYS A 322 17.95 -9.92 3.47
CA LYS A 322 19.36 -10.03 3.82
C LYS A 322 20.04 -8.66 3.74
N PHE A 323 21.07 -8.48 4.52
CA PHE A 323 22.00 -7.40 4.21
C PHE A 323 22.57 -7.61 2.81
N PRO A 324 22.59 -6.59 1.95
CA PRO A 324 23.34 -6.65 0.71
C PRO A 324 24.82 -7.02 0.96
N ALA A 325 25.45 -7.65 -0.01
CA ALA A 325 26.86 -8.00 0.12
C ALA A 325 27.71 -6.78 0.49
N SER A 326 28.70 -6.96 1.34
CA SER A 326 29.56 -5.92 1.93
C SER A 326 28.90 -5.03 2.99
N PHE A 327 27.65 -5.30 3.38
CA PHE A 327 26.94 -4.62 4.47
C PHE A 327 26.69 -5.57 5.65
N SER A 328 26.46 -4.98 6.81
CA SER A 328 26.20 -5.69 8.07
C SER A 328 25.47 -4.77 9.06
N LYS A 329 25.09 -5.29 10.20
CA LYS A 329 24.51 -4.50 11.31
C LYS A 329 25.34 -3.27 11.70
N LYS A 330 26.65 -3.25 11.46
CA LYS A 330 27.53 -2.10 11.76
C LYS A 330 27.28 -0.91 10.84
N ASP A 331 26.65 -1.16 9.70
CA ASP A 331 26.37 -0.15 8.69
C ASP A 331 24.97 0.43 8.86
N VAL A 332 24.18 -0.06 9.84
CA VAL A 332 22.80 0.41 10.08
C VAL A 332 22.81 1.69 10.93
N GLN A 333 22.07 2.69 10.47
CA GLN A 333 21.77 3.94 11.19
C GLN A 333 20.54 3.72 12.08
N ILE A 334 20.73 3.09 13.25
CA ILE A 334 19.63 2.73 14.16
C ILE A 334 19.16 3.98 14.90
N ALA A 335 17.87 4.32 14.74
CA ALA A 335 17.18 5.39 15.48
C ALA A 335 16.26 4.84 16.60
N CYS A 336 15.70 3.63 16.43
CA CYS A 336 14.93 2.98 17.49
C CYS A 336 15.84 2.20 18.44
N HIS A 337 15.97 2.68 19.67
CA HIS A 337 16.73 1.99 20.73
C HIS A 337 15.84 1.18 21.68
N ALA A 338 14.52 1.28 21.54
CA ALA A 338 13.55 0.57 22.39
C ALA A 338 13.32 -0.88 21.95
N LEU A 339 13.62 -1.21 20.69
CA LEU A 339 13.48 -2.55 20.12
C LEU A 339 14.85 -3.11 19.72
N PRO A 340 15.11 -4.42 19.93
CA PRO A 340 16.32 -5.04 19.42
C PRO A 340 16.28 -5.07 17.88
N PHE A 341 17.39 -4.71 17.23
CA PHE A 341 17.52 -4.88 15.80
C PHE A 341 17.62 -6.37 15.44
N PRO A 342 16.89 -6.88 14.44
CA PRO A 342 16.87 -8.31 14.10
C PRO A 342 18.26 -8.84 13.68
N ASN A 343 18.41 -10.16 13.75
CA ASN A 343 19.63 -10.84 13.30
C ASN A 343 19.45 -11.29 11.84
N ILE A 344 20.01 -10.53 10.92
CA ILE A 344 19.87 -10.69 9.47
C ILE A 344 21.18 -11.20 8.89
N ALA A 345 21.11 -12.21 8.02
CA ALA A 345 22.25 -12.72 7.29
C ALA A 345 22.72 -11.75 6.20
N THR A 346 24.00 -11.81 5.83
CA THR A 346 24.57 -11.04 4.73
C THR A 346 24.71 -11.90 3.47
N VAL A 347 24.40 -11.33 2.31
CA VAL A 347 24.69 -11.96 1.01
C VAL A 347 26.20 -12.01 0.80
N ALA A 348 26.72 -13.15 0.33
CA ALA A 348 28.12 -13.28 -0.01
C ALA A 348 28.46 -12.58 -1.33
N GLY A 349 29.67 -12.01 -1.45
CA GLY A 349 30.18 -11.41 -2.67
C GLY A 349 30.40 -9.89 -2.55
N PRO A 350 30.69 -9.22 -3.68
CA PRO A 350 30.75 -7.77 -3.74
C PRO A 350 29.35 -7.13 -3.65
N ALA A 351 29.29 -5.86 -3.26
CA ALA A 351 28.03 -5.10 -3.30
C ALA A 351 27.45 -5.11 -4.73
N PRO A 352 26.15 -5.38 -4.90
CA PRO A 352 25.51 -5.36 -6.20
C PRO A 352 25.40 -3.93 -6.74
N THR A 353 25.23 -3.81 -8.05
CA THR A 353 24.61 -2.64 -8.71
C THR A 353 23.19 -3.04 -9.08
N ILE A 354 22.22 -2.26 -8.66
CA ILE A 354 20.82 -2.55 -8.91
C ILE A 354 20.44 -2.02 -10.29
N PRO A 355 19.87 -2.85 -11.16
CA PRO A 355 19.41 -2.39 -12.48
C PRO A 355 18.12 -1.57 -12.32
N PRO A 356 17.82 -0.66 -13.27
CA PRO A 356 16.51 -0.03 -13.32
C PRO A 356 15.39 -1.03 -13.57
N VAL A 357 14.19 -0.67 -13.13
CA VAL A 357 12.93 -1.42 -13.34
C VAL A 357 12.38 -1.15 -14.73
#